data_c04e67e6cd4a61aa92d8786a86e5af28
#
_entry.id   c04e67e6cd4a61aa92d8786a86e5af28
#
_cell.length_a   1.000
_cell.length_b   1.000
_cell.length_c   1.000
_cell.angle_alpha   90.00
_cell.angle_beta   90.00
_cell.angle_gamma   90.00
#
_symmetry.space_group_name_H-M   'P 1'
#
loop_
_entity.id
_entity.type
_entity.pdbx_description
1 polymer ?
#
loop_
_entity_poly.entity_id
_entity_poly.type
_entity_poly.pdbx_seq_one_letter_code
_entity_poly.pdbx_strand_id
1 'polypeptide(L)'
;MSGQRARRRATALLLPLLLVLVSASEACGAPEARPDPAAPTRMRLAVLGNSDSHAFHDSVSFADGSPERGGPQRAVTFQWTEILARLRGDAIDQGAWGARGVHPRVARVAAWVGVRLRSPRKQDFAWNVAYSGARCANLTGPRGQVEQLRYDIARDPGSWRDGVVLFRIGINDLGRREVLDRLSREGDADAFRGLARECTDTILASVRTLRGAQPALRIVLVGILDNANWPPNFDLFKDAKGLAAQQQLLDAFDGALRAFAASTPGVAFIDDRAAFAARWGSWDTSGASVTRDYRAQTIGGLTVTLSQGDALTHAAVADGHAGTVFNAYWVQALVADLNARLGTRIAPITDAELDVFIRGLPAR
;
A
#
# COMPACT_ATOMS: atom_id res chain seq x y z
N MET A 1 -26.29 -60.84 -3.13
CA MET A 1 -25.07 -60.66 -2.33
C MET A 1 -23.91 -60.31 -3.26
N SER A 2 -23.74 -59.01 -3.60
CA SER A 2 -22.53 -58.51 -4.27
C SER A 2 -22.65 -56.95 -4.35
N GLY A 3 -22.11 -56.25 -3.39
CA GLY A 3 -22.27 -54.78 -3.38
C GLY A 3 -21.40 -54.05 -2.35
N GLN A 4 -20.34 -54.68 -1.80
CA GLN A 4 -19.53 -54.04 -0.73
C GLN A 4 -18.02 -54.03 -0.95
N ARG A 5 -17.48 -54.32 -2.13
CA ARG A 5 -16.01 -54.38 -2.34
C ARG A 5 -15.41 -53.21 -3.15
N ALA A 6 -16.18 -52.22 -3.56
CA ALA A 6 -15.67 -51.14 -4.43
C ALA A 6 -15.31 -49.82 -3.71
N ARG A 7 -15.56 -49.65 -2.39
CA ARG A 7 -15.35 -48.37 -1.69
C ARG A 7 -14.07 -48.25 -0.85
N ARG A 8 -13.18 -49.24 -0.83
CA ARG A 8 -11.97 -49.20 0.02
C ARG A 8 -10.66 -48.92 -0.72
N ARG A 9 -10.64 -48.65 -2.04
CA ARG A 9 -9.40 -48.42 -2.80
C ARG A 9 -9.13 -46.96 -3.20
N ALA A 10 -10.03 -46.01 -2.93
CA ALA A 10 -9.86 -44.62 -3.36
C ALA A 10 -9.20 -43.69 -2.30
N THR A 11 -9.09 -44.14 -1.05
CA THR A 11 -8.59 -43.28 0.06
C THR A 11 -7.08 -43.43 0.34
N ALA A 12 -6.41 -44.42 -0.25
CA ALA A 12 -5.00 -44.71 0.07
C ALA A 12 -3.97 -44.02 -0.85
N LEU A 13 -4.40 -43.36 -1.92
CA LEU A 13 -3.48 -42.73 -2.91
C LEU A 13 -3.29 -41.25 -2.76
N LEU A 14 -4.01 -40.58 -1.86
CA LEU A 14 -3.87 -39.12 -1.63
C LEU A 14 -2.94 -38.77 -0.46
N LEU A 15 -2.62 -39.69 0.42
CA LEU A 15 -1.77 -39.42 1.59
C LEU A 15 -0.27 -39.24 1.26
N PRO A 16 0.35 -39.96 0.31
CA PRO A 16 1.77 -39.76 0.03
C PRO A 16 2.11 -38.48 -0.74
N LEU A 17 1.16 -37.87 -1.44
CA LEU A 17 1.41 -36.62 -2.19
C LEU A 17 1.46 -35.36 -1.28
N LEU A 18 0.80 -35.41 -0.13
CA LEU A 18 0.83 -34.32 0.85
C LEU A 18 2.12 -34.31 1.68
N LEU A 19 2.72 -35.48 1.94
CA LEU A 19 3.97 -35.56 2.72
C LEU A 19 5.20 -35.07 1.95
N VAL A 20 5.20 -35.16 0.62
CA VAL A 20 6.33 -34.69 -0.21
C VAL A 20 6.38 -33.18 -0.32
N LEU A 21 5.25 -32.49 -0.16
CA LEU A 21 5.18 -31.01 -0.19
C LEU A 21 5.60 -30.35 1.12
N VAL A 22 5.59 -31.06 2.24
CA VAL A 22 5.99 -30.53 3.56
C VAL A 22 7.51 -30.62 3.77
N SER A 23 8.18 -31.60 3.16
CA SER A 23 9.63 -31.79 3.30
C SER A 23 10.49 -30.88 2.41
N ALA A 24 9.90 -30.14 1.46
CA ALA A 24 10.65 -29.21 0.58
C ALA A 24 10.72 -27.76 1.11
N SER A 25 10.12 -27.45 2.25
CA SER A 25 10.11 -26.09 2.81
C SER A 25 11.13 -25.82 3.91
N GLU A 26 11.94 -26.81 4.31
CA GLU A 26 12.98 -26.62 5.35
C GLU A 26 14.39 -26.32 4.82
N ALA A 27 14.59 -26.29 3.52
CA ALA A 27 15.90 -25.99 2.95
C ALA A 27 15.93 -24.59 2.36
N CYS A 28 16.47 -23.64 3.10
CA CYS A 28 17.08 -22.35 2.83
C CYS A 28 16.56 -21.21 3.72
N GLY A 29 16.57 -21.42 5.02
CA GLY A 29 16.69 -20.32 5.96
C GLY A 29 18.18 -20.15 6.27
N ALA A 30 18.88 -19.20 5.64
CA ALA A 30 20.12 -18.71 6.20
C ALA A 30 19.84 -18.29 7.66
N PRO A 31 20.70 -18.63 8.63
CA PRO A 31 20.49 -18.20 10.01
C PRO A 31 20.38 -16.67 10.02
N GLU A 32 19.24 -16.15 10.51
CA GLU A 32 19.12 -14.72 10.77
C GLU A 32 20.28 -14.36 11.70
N ALA A 33 21.18 -13.50 11.22
CA ALA A 33 22.26 -12.99 12.03
C ALA A 33 21.62 -12.39 13.30
N ARG A 34 22.08 -12.82 14.47
CA ARG A 34 21.64 -12.21 15.74
C ARG A 34 21.93 -10.71 15.65
N PRO A 35 20.93 -9.83 15.94
CA PRO A 35 21.18 -8.40 15.90
C PRO A 35 22.33 -8.07 16.84
N ASP A 36 23.23 -7.22 16.36
CA ASP A 36 24.28 -6.62 17.17
C ASP A 36 23.62 -5.84 18.32
N PRO A 37 23.87 -6.17 19.59
CA PRO A 37 23.26 -5.47 20.72
C PRO A 37 23.62 -3.99 20.81
N ALA A 38 24.61 -3.51 20.04
CA ALA A 38 25.03 -2.11 19.95
C ALA A 38 24.36 -1.34 18.79
N ALA A 39 23.65 -2.00 17.87
CA ALA A 39 22.96 -1.30 16.79
C ALA A 39 21.71 -0.57 17.33
N PRO A 40 21.50 0.71 16.95
CA PRO A 40 20.29 1.42 17.33
C PRO A 40 19.05 0.65 16.86
N THR A 41 18.07 0.49 17.77
CA THR A 41 16.84 -0.27 17.47
C THR A 41 16.06 0.49 16.39
N ARG A 42 16.05 -0.03 15.16
CA ARG A 42 15.29 0.53 14.04
C ARG A 42 13.79 0.37 14.32
N MET A 43 13.01 1.41 14.02
CA MET A 43 11.56 1.35 14.12
C MET A 43 10.99 0.41 13.06
N ARG A 44 10.26 -0.63 13.48
CA ARG A 44 9.56 -1.52 12.55
C ARG A 44 8.38 -0.78 11.87
N LEU A 45 8.33 -0.87 10.55
CA LEU A 45 7.23 -0.34 9.74
C LEU A 45 6.60 -1.47 8.93
N ALA A 46 5.34 -1.77 9.20
CA ALA A 46 4.54 -2.64 8.35
C ALA A 46 3.55 -1.84 7.51
N VAL A 47 3.20 -2.39 6.35
CA VAL A 47 2.34 -1.73 5.36
C VAL A 47 1.21 -2.68 4.96
N LEU A 48 -0.03 -2.22 5.11
CA LEU A 48 -1.23 -2.83 4.55
C LEU A 48 -1.79 -1.90 3.48
N GLY A 49 -2.17 -2.46 2.34
CA GLY A 49 -2.63 -1.62 1.25
C GLY A 49 -2.78 -2.34 -0.07
N ASN A 50 -2.73 -1.55 -1.11
CA ASN A 50 -2.91 -1.97 -2.49
C ASN A 50 -1.65 -1.69 -3.35
N SER A 51 -1.84 -1.45 -4.65
CA SER A 51 -0.76 -1.14 -5.59
C SER A 51 0.00 0.15 -5.25
N ASP A 52 -0.61 1.10 -4.51
CA ASP A 52 0.05 2.33 -4.08
C ASP A 52 1.12 2.09 -3.00
N SER A 53 1.30 0.85 -2.59
CA SER A 53 2.32 0.45 -1.62
C SER A 53 3.02 -0.87 -2.00
N HIS A 54 2.63 -1.51 -3.10
CA HIS A 54 3.28 -2.71 -3.62
C HIS A 54 4.58 -2.33 -4.34
N ALA A 55 5.69 -2.95 -3.98
CA ALA A 55 7.00 -2.62 -4.56
C ALA A 55 7.01 -2.75 -6.09
N PHE A 56 7.62 -1.78 -6.78
CA PHE A 56 7.68 -1.76 -8.24
C PHE A 56 8.70 -2.75 -8.79
N HIS A 57 9.74 -3.05 -8.01
CA HIS A 57 10.77 -4.04 -8.36
C HIS A 57 10.39 -5.49 -7.99
N ASP A 58 9.11 -5.76 -7.71
CA ASP A 58 8.63 -7.14 -7.56
C ASP A 58 8.75 -7.89 -8.90
N SER A 59 9.79 -8.72 -9.02
CA SER A 59 10.02 -9.55 -10.21
C SER A 59 9.10 -10.79 -10.29
N VAL A 60 8.37 -11.09 -9.21
CA VAL A 60 7.39 -12.19 -9.18
C VAL A 60 6.06 -11.75 -9.78
N SER A 61 5.61 -10.52 -9.47
CA SER A 61 4.35 -9.96 -9.98
C SER A 61 4.51 -9.26 -11.32
N PHE A 62 5.66 -8.62 -11.56
CA PHE A 62 5.95 -7.84 -12.76
C PHE A 62 7.17 -8.43 -13.46
N ALA A 63 6.95 -9.19 -14.52
CA ALA A 63 8.02 -9.80 -15.31
C ALA A 63 8.90 -8.74 -15.99
N ASP A 64 10.13 -9.11 -16.32
CA ASP A 64 11.01 -8.26 -17.12
C ASP A 64 10.36 -7.96 -18.47
N GLY A 65 10.42 -6.69 -18.89
CA GLY A 65 9.75 -6.20 -20.10
C GLY A 65 8.24 -5.95 -19.95
N SER A 66 7.66 -6.13 -18.76
CA SER A 66 6.28 -5.69 -18.49
C SER A 66 6.13 -4.20 -18.76
N PRO A 67 5.02 -3.73 -19.36
CA PRO A 67 4.74 -2.30 -19.52
C PRO A 67 4.33 -1.64 -18.19
N GLU A 68 4.16 -2.42 -17.11
CA GLU A 68 3.75 -1.90 -15.81
C GLU A 68 4.94 -1.32 -15.02
N ARG A 69 4.64 -0.45 -14.07
CA ARG A 69 5.60 0.10 -13.09
C ARG A 69 6.80 0.80 -13.74
N GLY A 70 6.52 1.60 -14.76
CA GLY A 70 7.53 2.37 -15.49
C GLY A 70 8.05 1.68 -16.74
N GLY A 71 7.53 0.52 -17.13
CA GLY A 71 7.88 -0.13 -18.38
C GLY A 71 9.39 -0.19 -18.64
N PRO A 72 9.88 0.41 -19.76
CA PRO A 72 11.30 0.49 -20.06
C PRO A 72 12.13 1.28 -19.03
N GLN A 73 11.49 2.16 -18.26
CA GLN A 73 12.11 2.98 -17.21
C GLN A 73 12.02 2.35 -15.82
N ARG A 74 11.58 1.11 -15.68
CA ARG A 74 11.38 0.44 -14.39
C ARG A 74 12.62 0.46 -13.49
N ALA A 75 13.81 0.41 -14.04
CA ALA A 75 15.06 0.45 -13.28
C ALA A 75 15.26 1.76 -12.48
N VAL A 76 14.58 2.86 -12.88
CA VAL A 76 14.60 4.16 -12.21
C VAL A 76 13.24 4.54 -11.63
N THR A 77 12.27 3.62 -11.67
CA THR A 77 10.92 3.83 -11.16
C THR A 77 10.76 3.12 -9.83
N PHE A 78 10.54 3.88 -8.76
CA PHE A 78 10.52 3.37 -7.38
C PHE A 78 9.20 3.67 -6.68
N GLN A 79 8.69 2.67 -5.97
CA GLN A 79 7.61 2.84 -5.01
C GLN A 79 8.12 3.56 -3.75
N TRP A 80 7.24 4.25 -3.04
CA TRP A 80 7.60 4.98 -1.82
C TRP A 80 8.28 4.09 -0.76
N THR A 81 7.90 2.81 -0.63
CA THR A 81 8.53 1.86 0.30
C THR A 81 9.98 1.59 -0.07
N GLU A 82 10.29 1.52 -1.35
CA GLU A 82 11.64 1.31 -1.87
C GLU A 82 12.51 2.56 -1.71
N ILE A 83 11.93 3.77 -1.89
CA ILE A 83 12.60 5.05 -1.63
C ILE A 83 12.89 5.21 -0.13
N LEU A 84 11.89 4.91 0.72
CA LEU A 84 12.04 4.97 2.17
C LEU A 84 13.18 4.07 2.66
N ALA A 85 13.27 2.85 2.13
CA ALA A 85 14.36 1.93 2.47
C ALA A 85 15.74 2.46 2.06
N ARG A 86 15.83 3.19 0.95
CA ARG A 86 17.09 3.81 0.50
C ARG A 86 17.49 5.01 1.35
N LEU A 87 16.54 5.83 1.75
CA LEU A 87 16.80 7.10 2.44
C LEU A 87 16.81 6.96 3.97
N ARG A 88 16.11 5.98 4.53
CA ARG A 88 15.90 5.82 6.00
C ARG A 88 15.93 4.37 6.46
N GLY A 89 16.55 3.48 5.69
CA GLY A 89 16.70 2.07 6.09
C GLY A 89 17.58 1.84 7.32
N ASP A 90 18.34 2.83 7.73
CA ASP A 90 19.12 2.86 8.98
C ASP A 90 18.22 3.13 10.22
N ALA A 91 17.13 3.86 10.05
CA ALA A 91 16.18 4.23 11.12
C ALA A 91 14.88 3.41 11.07
N ILE A 92 14.46 2.97 9.88
CA ILE A 92 13.20 2.25 9.65
C ILE A 92 13.49 0.86 9.11
N ASP A 93 12.91 -0.15 9.77
CA ASP A 93 13.00 -1.54 9.37
C ASP A 93 11.66 -1.98 8.77
N GLN A 94 11.64 -2.25 7.46
CA GLN A 94 10.50 -2.83 6.73
C GLN A 94 10.61 -4.36 6.61
N GLY A 95 11.63 -4.96 7.26
CA GLY A 95 12.01 -6.36 7.13
C GLY A 95 12.84 -6.65 5.88
N ALA A 96 13.39 -7.84 5.81
CA ALA A 96 14.26 -8.22 4.70
C ALA A 96 13.49 -8.25 3.37
N TRP A 97 14.14 -7.77 2.31
CA TRP A 97 13.65 -7.90 0.94
C TRP A 97 13.70 -9.36 0.47
N GLY A 98 12.66 -9.85 -0.22
CA GLY A 98 12.67 -11.18 -0.79
C GLY A 98 11.30 -11.66 -1.28
N ALA A 99 11.29 -12.74 -2.03
CA ALA A 99 10.06 -13.38 -2.49
C ALA A 99 9.39 -14.14 -1.34
N ARG A 100 8.11 -13.86 -1.11
CA ARG A 100 7.32 -14.44 -0.03
C ARG A 100 5.90 -14.78 -0.48
N GLY A 101 5.30 -15.72 0.24
CA GLY A 101 3.94 -16.16 -0.03
C GLY A 101 3.84 -17.22 -1.12
N VAL A 102 2.62 -17.66 -1.36
CA VAL A 102 2.27 -18.67 -2.34
C VAL A 102 1.17 -18.19 -3.26
N HIS A 103 0.98 -18.87 -4.37
CA HIS A 103 -0.12 -18.57 -5.29
C HIS A 103 -1.48 -18.66 -4.56
N PRO A 104 -2.48 -17.79 -4.83
CA PRO A 104 -3.76 -17.76 -4.12
C PRO A 104 -4.54 -19.08 -4.11
N ARG A 105 -4.42 -19.90 -5.17
CA ARG A 105 -5.03 -21.23 -5.22
C ARG A 105 -4.41 -22.18 -4.19
N VAL A 106 -3.09 -22.14 -4.03
CA VAL A 106 -2.36 -22.98 -3.04
C VAL A 106 -2.76 -22.54 -1.62
N ALA A 107 -2.77 -21.25 -1.35
CA ALA A 107 -3.22 -20.73 -0.05
C ALA A 107 -4.67 -21.11 0.28
N ARG A 108 -5.54 -21.18 -0.73
CA ARG A 108 -6.94 -21.62 -0.56
C ARG A 108 -7.03 -23.08 -0.16
N VAL A 109 -6.30 -23.95 -0.84
CA VAL A 109 -6.27 -25.39 -0.53
C VAL A 109 -5.67 -25.64 0.86
N ALA A 110 -4.57 -24.95 1.19
CA ALA A 110 -3.94 -25.04 2.50
C ALA A 110 -4.90 -24.61 3.63
N ALA A 111 -5.69 -23.56 3.40
CA ALA A 111 -6.68 -23.09 4.38
C ALA A 111 -7.79 -24.13 4.67
N TRP A 112 -8.14 -24.97 3.72
CA TRP A 112 -9.11 -26.07 3.93
C TRP A 112 -8.62 -27.12 4.93
N VAL A 113 -7.31 -27.31 5.05
CA VAL A 113 -6.69 -28.23 6.02
C VAL A 113 -6.14 -27.50 7.24
N GLY A 114 -6.56 -26.23 7.46
CA GLY A 114 -6.18 -25.43 8.64
C GLY A 114 -4.78 -24.80 8.55
N VAL A 115 -4.08 -24.95 7.42
CA VAL A 115 -2.74 -24.36 7.23
C VAL A 115 -2.88 -22.94 6.68
N ARG A 116 -2.28 -21.96 7.37
CA ARG A 116 -2.28 -20.56 6.97
C ARG A 116 -1.00 -20.25 6.18
N LEU A 117 -1.14 -19.87 4.92
CA LEU A 117 -0.04 -19.48 4.05
C LEU A 117 -0.24 -18.02 3.62
N ARG A 118 0.84 -17.24 3.63
CA ARG A 118 0.87 -15.88 3.08
C ARG A 118 0.52 -15.91 1.59
N SER A 119 -0.30 -14.97 1.13
CA SER A 119 -0.75 -14.87 -0.27
C SER A 119 -1.13 -13.41 -0.57
N PRO A 120 -0.92 -12.90 -1.79
CA PRO A 120 -0.29 -13.56 -2.93
C PRO A 120 1.22 -13.75 -2.76
N ARG A 121 1.83 -14.56 -3.64
CA ARG A 121 3.29 -14.62 -3.76
C ARG A 121 3.78 -13.34 -4.45
N LYS A 122 4.73 -12.65 -3.82
CA LYS A 122 5.37 -11.44 -4.35
C LYS A 122 6.78 -11.27 -3.79
N GLN A 123 7.58 -10.43 -4.44
CA GLN A 123 8.88 -10.01 -3.94
C GLN A 123 8.74 -8.59 -3.36
N ASP A 124 8.99 -8.45 -2.06
CA ASP A 124 8.83 -7.19 -1.34
C ASP A 124 9.53 -7.26 0.02
N PHE A 125 9.51 -6.17 0.78
CA PHE A 125 9.91 -6.16 2.18
C PHE A 125 9.01 -7.09 3.01
N ALA A 126 9.59 -7.72 4.03
CA ALA A 126 8.93 -8.78 4.81
C ALA A 126 7.60 -8.33 5.41
N TRP A 127 7.50 -7.09 5.90
CA TRP A 127 6.30 -6.58 6.55
C TRP A 127 5.43 -5.70 5.65
N ASN A 128 5.78 -5.59 4.37
CA ASN A 128 4.88 -5.04 3.38
C ASN A 128 3.94 -6.14 2.88
N VAL A 129 2.70 -6.17 3.38
CA VAL A 129 1.66 -7.14 2.97
C VAL A 129 0.69 -6.55 1.94
N ALA A 130 0.87 -5.29 1.55
CA ALA A 130 0.11 -4.66 0.47
C ALA A 130 0.35 -5.36 -0.88
N TYR A 131 -0.66 -5.42 -1.74
CA TYR A 131 -0.52 -5.99 -3.09
C TYR A 131 -1.48 -5.35 -4.09
N SER A 132 -1.10 -5.35 -5.36
CA SER A 132 -1.86 -4.75 -6.45
C SER A 132 -3.27 -5.33 -6.55
N GLY A 133 -4.27 -4.44 -6.72
CA GLY A 133 -5.68 -4.81 -6.80
C GLY A 133 -6.36 -5.08 -5.47
N ALA A 134 -5.66 -5.03 -4.32
CA ALA A 134 -6.28 -5.24 -3.02
C ALA A 134 -7.35 -4.17 -2.72
N ARG A 135 -8.45 -4.61 -2.15
CA ARG A 135 -9.58 -3.81 -1.65
C ARG A 135 -9.68 -3.89 -0.14
N CYS A 136 -10.49 -3.05 0.46
CA CYS A 136 -10.72 -3.07 1.91
C CYS A 136 -11.12 -4.47 2.43
N ALA A 137 -11.95 -5.21 1.70
CA ALA A 137 -12.32 -6.58 2.03
C ALA A 137 -11.11 -7.55 2.11
N ASN A 138 -9.99 -7.23 1.48
CA ASN A 138 -8.77 -8.05 1.55
C ASN A 138 -7.92 -7.81 2.81
N LEU A 139 -8.31 -6.85 3.66
CA LEU A 139 -7.68 -6.68 4.97
C LEU A 139 -8.02 -7.84 5.91
N THR A 140 -9.23 -8.36 5.84
CA THR A 140 -9.78 -9.32 6.79
C THR A 140 -9.95 -10.72 6.21
N GLY A 141 -10.39 -11.66 7.06
CA GLY A 141 -10.55 -13.07 6.69
C GLY A 141 -9.28 -13.90 6.83
N PRO A 142 -9.36 -15.22 6.67
CA PRO A 142 -8.26 -16.16 6.97
C PRO A 142 -6.97 -15.93 6.16
N ARG A 143 -7.07 -15.22 5.04
CA ARG A 143 -5.95 -14.86 4.15
C ARG A 143 -5.76 -13.35 4.05
N GLY A 144 -6.45 -12.59 4.90
CA GLY A 144 -6.39 -11.13 4.93
C GLY A 144 -5.01 -10.62 5.32
N GLN A 145 -4.70 -9.41 4.88
CA GLN A 145 -3.42 -8.75 5.18
C GLN A 145 -3.21 -8.61 6.70
N VAL A 146 -4.27 -8.34 7.44
CA VAL A 146 -4.24 -8.20 8.91
C VAL A 146 -3.82 -9.50 9.59
N GLU A 147 -4.37 -10.65 9.17
CA GLU A 147 -4.03 -11.92 9.76
C GLU A 147 -2.58 -12.34 9.49
N GLN A 148 -2.05 -12.00 8.31
CA GLN A 148 -0.64 -12.23 7.98
C GLN A 148 0.26 -11.43 8.92
N LEU A 149 0.01 -10.13 9.06
CA LEU A 149 0.81 -9.26 9.93
C LEU A 149 0.62 -9.58 11.42
N ARG A 150 -0.61 -9.90 11.86
CA ARG A 150 -0.90 -10.29 13.24
C ARG A 150 -0.09 -11.51 13.67
N TYR A 151 0.09 -12.46 12.77
CA TYR A 151 0.92 -13.64 13.03
C TYR A 151 2.39 -13.24 13.27
N ASP A 152 2.95 -12.36 12.43
CA ASP A 152 4.32 -11.89 12.57
C ASP A 152 4.51 -11.09 13.87
N ILE A 153 3.55 -10.23 14.22
CA ILE A 153 3.55 -9.47 15.48
C ILE A 153 3.48 -10.41 16.70
N ALA A 154 2.61 -11.41 16.65
CA ALA A 154 2.42 -12.33 17.79
C ALA A 154 3.65 -13.22 18.07
N ARG A 155 4.50 -13.46 17.07
CA ARG A 155 5.75 -14.23 17.24
C ARG A 155 6.84 -13.46 17.97
N ASP A 156 6.84 -12.12 17.85
CA ASP A 156 7.85 -11.25 18.45
C ASP A 156 7.22 -9.91 18.87
N PRO A 157 6.27 -9.92 19.82
CA PRO A 157 5.53 -8.71 20.20
C PRO A 157 6.42 -7.63 20.80
N GLY A 158 7.55 -8.01 21.40
CA GLY A 158 8.49 -7.08 22.02
C GLY A 158 9.07 -6.10 21.00
N SER A 159 9.50 -6.59 19.86
CA SER A 159 10.08 -5.77 18.78
C SER A 159 9.05 -4.92 18.04
N TRP A 160 7.75 -5.14 18.26
CA TRP A 160 6.66 -4.33 17.71
C TRP A 160 6.12 -3.27 18.67
N ARG A 161 6.68 -3.17 19.90
CA ARG A 161 6.20 -2.21 20.91
C ARG A 161 6.20 -0.77 20.39
N ASP A 162 7.27 -0.37 19.69
CA ASP A 162 7.42 0.94 19.08
C ASP A 162 7.20 0.90 17.56
N GLY A 163 6.64 -0.19 17.06
CA GLY A 163 6.36 -0.40 15.66
C GLY A 163 5.22 0.49 15.16
N VAL A 164 5.23 0.73 13.86
CA VAL A 164 4.19 1.46 13.13
C VAL A 164 3.57 0.55 12.08
N VAL A 165 2.25 0.56 11.97
CA VAL A 165 1.52 -0.07 10.87
C VAL A 165 0.79 1.00 10.09
N LEU A 166 1.07 1.07 8.80
CA LEU A 166 0.48 2.02 7.87
C LEU A 166 -0.59 1.33 7.01
N PHE A 167 -1.78 1.93 6.98
CA PHE A 167 -2.88 1.54 6.11
C PHE A 167 -3.02 2.55 4.98
N ARG A 168 -2.76 2.13 3.74
CA ARG A 168 -2.99 2.89 2.51
C ARG A 168 -3.82 2.04 1.55
N ILE A 169 -5.14 2.07 1.75
CA ILE A 169 -6.09 1.21 1.05
C ILE A 169 -7.43 1.92 0.85
N GLY A 170 -8.24 1.47 -0.10
CA GLY A 170 -9.56 2.03 -0.41
C GLY A 170 -9.66 2.56 -1.83
N ILE A 171 -8.52 2.86 -2.48
CA ILE A 171 -8.51 3.37 -3.86
C ILE A 171 -9.16 2.37 -4.85
N ASN A 172 -8.97 1.07 -4.65
CA ASN A 172 -9.57 0.04 -5.48
C ASN A 172 -11.06 -0.23 -5.15
N ASP A 173 -11.59 0.41 -4.14
CA ASP A 173 -13.02 0.44 -3.83
C ASP A 173 -13.66 1.71 -4.38
N LEU A 174 -13.13 2.89 -4.03
CA LEU A 174 -13.74 4.20 -4.30
C LEU A 174 -13.16 4.89 -5.55
N GLY A 175 -11.93 4.59 -5.94
CA GLY A 175 -11.24 5.18 -7.10
C GLY A 175 -11.33 4.35 -8.39
N ARG A 176 -12.19 3.33 -8.46
CA ARG A 176 -12.38 2.57 -9.70
C ARG A 176 -13.03 3.43 -10.77
N ARG A 177 -12.64 3.21 -12.02
CA ARG A 177 -13.16 3.96 -13.15
C ARG A 177 -14.68 4.02 -13.21
N GLU A 178 -15.38 2.91 -12.90
CA GLU A 178 -16.84 2.85 -12.93
C GLU A 178 -17.48 3.73 -11.84
N VAL A 179 -16.85 3.83 -10.66
CA VAL A 179 -17.29 4.72 -9.57
C VAL A 179 -17.06 6.17 -9.96
N LEU A 180 -15.85 6.49 -10.43
CA LEU A 180 -15.47 7.85 -10.83
C LEU A 180 -16.32 8.35 -12.00
N ASP A 181 -16.59 7.51 -13.00
CA ASP A 181 -17.41 7.84 -14.16
C ASP A 181 -18.87 8.14 -13.76
N ARG A 182 -19.44 7.36 -12.83
CA ARG A 182 -20.77 7.64 -12.29
C ARG A 182 -20.81 8.92 -11.47
N LEU A 183 -19.85 9.12 -10.57
CA LEU A 183 -19.74 10.36 -9.80
C LEU A 183 -19.64 11.59 -10.70
N SER A 184 -18.80 11.51 -11.74
CA SER A 184 -18.58 12.62 -12.65
C SER A 184 -19.80 12.97 -13.51
N ARG A 185 -20.63 11.95 -13.88
CA ARG A 185 -21.81 12.15 -14.72
C ARG A 185 -23.08 12.43 -13.91
N GLU A 186 -23.30 11.64 -12.84
CA GLU A 186 -24.55 11.68 -12.08
C GLU A 186 -24.48 12.72 -10.94
N GLY A 187 -23.28 12.97 -10.40
CA GLY A 187 -23.07 13.87 -9.26
C GLY A 187 -23.76 13.38 -8.00
N ASP A 188 -23.85 12.04 -7.82
CA ASP A 188 -24.51 11.38 -6.70
C ASP A 188 -23.49 10.60 -5.84
N ALA A 189 -23.03 11.22 -4.75
CA ALA A 189 -22.15 10.60 -3.78
C ALA A 189 -22.88 9.55 -2.91
N ASP A 190 -24.18 9.71 -2.71
CA ASP A 190 -24.95 8.86 -1.79
C ASP A 190 -25.00 7.42 -2.27
N ALA A 191 -24.98 7.21 -3.59
CA ALA A 191 -24.92 5.88 -4.20
C ALA A 191 -23.68 5.06 -3.74
N PHE A 192 -22.63 5.70 -3.25
CA PHE A 192 -21.39 5.04 -2.84
C PHE A 192 -21.04 5.20 -1.35
N ARG A 193 -21.85 5.91 -0.56
CA ARG A 193 -21.62 6.08 0.89
C ARG A 193 -21.58 4.75 1.64
N GLY A 194 -22.39 3.76 1.22
CA GLY A 194 -22.35 2.41 1.77
C GLY A 194 -20.99 1.76 1.60
N LEU A 195 -20.41 1.88 0.40
CA LEU A 195 -19.10 1.33 0.08
C LEU A 195 -17.97 2.02 0.88
N ALA A 196 -18.02 3.34 1.03
CA ALA A 196 -17.07 4.09 1.86
C ALA A 196 -17.14 3.64 3.33
N ARG A 197 -18.35 3.48 3.87
CA ARG A 197 -18.57 3.01 5.25
C ARG A 197 -18.04 1.59 5.46
N GLU A 198 -18.39 0.65 4.59
CA GLU A 198 -17.92 -0.73 4.67
C GLU A 198 -16.40 -0.80 4.68
N CYS A 199 -15.75 0.01 3.84
CA CYS A 199 -14.30 0.09 3.76
C CYS A 199 -13.70 0.66 5.07
N THR A 200 -14.20 1.78 5.58
CA THR A 200 -13.71 2.38 6.83
C THR A 200 -13.96 1.46 8.03
N ASP A 201 -15.13 0.85 8.14
CA ASP A 201 -15.44 -0.11 9.21
C ASP A 201 -14.45 -1.29 9.21
N THR A 202 -14.11 -1.79 8.01
CA THR A 202 -13.11 -2.87 7.84
C THR A 202 -11.72 -2.43 8.28
N ILE A 203 -11.29 -1.21 7.92
CA ILE A 203 -10.01 -0.63 8.35
C ILE A 203 -9.99 -0.51 9.88
N LEU A 204 -11.02 0.07 10.48
CA LEU A 204 -11.08 0.29 11.92
C LEU A 204 -11.14 -1.02 12.73
N ALA A 205 -11.85 -2.04 12.23
CA ALA A 205 -11.84 -3.38 12.80
C ALA A 205 -10.43 -4.00 12.71
N SER A 206 -9.73 -3.78 11.60
CA SER A 206 -8.36 -4.23 11.39
C SER A 206 -7.37 -3.62 12.39
N VAL A 207 -7.49 -2.32 12.65
CA VAL A 207 -6.70 -1.62 13.68
C VAL A 207 -6.92 -2.25 15.06
N ARG A 208 -8.18 -2.49 15.45
CA ARG A 208 -8.50 -3.13 16.74
C ARG A 208 -7.89 -4.54 16.84
N THR A 209 -7.94 -5.30 15.76
CA THR A 209 -7.37 -6.66 15.69
C THR A 209 -5.84 -6.65 15.89
N LEU A 210 -5.13 -5.74 15.24
CA LEU A 210 -3.67 -5.62 15.36
C LEU A 210 -3.27 -5.13 16.76
N ARG A 211 -3.99 -4.16 17.31
CA ARG A 211 -3.76 -3.69 18.68
C ARG A 211 -4.13 -4.71 19.75
N GLY A 212 -5.03 -5.63 19.46
CA GLY A 212 -5.27 -6.79 20.32
C GLY A 212 -4.04 -7.71 20.44
N ALA A 213 -3.21 -7.77 19.40
CA ALA A 213 -1.95 -8.54 19.43
C ALA A 213 -0.78 -7.75 20.05
N GLN A 214 -0.73 -6.42 19.85
CA GLN A 214 0.26 -5.51 20.43
C GLN A 214 -0.40 -4.16 20.76
N PRO A 215 -0.79 -3.92 22.04
CA PRO A 215 -1.53 -2.70 22.43
C PRO A 215 -0.76 -1.39 22.20
N ALA A 216 0.57 -1.42 22.29
CA ALA A 216 1.42 -0.24 22.10
C ALA A 216 1.69 0.10 20.63
N LEU A 217 1.18 -0.72 19.69
CA LEU A 217 1.38 -0.52 18.25
C LEU A 217 0.82 0.82 17.80
N ARG A 218 1.65 1.60 17.11
CA ARG A 218 1.24 2.88 16.50
C ARG A 218 0.67 2.63 15.12
N ILE A 219 -0.33 3.40 14.76
CA ILE A 219 -1.08 3.21 13.49
C ILE A 219 -1.07 4.51 12.70
N VAL A 220 -0.88 4.38 11.39
CA VAL A 220 -1.08 5.47 10.42
C VAL A 220 -2.21 5.06 9.49
N LEU A 221 -3.24 5.89 9.43
CA LEU A 221 -4.35 5.80 8.49
C LEU A 221 -4.15 6.85 7.41
N VAL A 222 -4.03 6.45 6.16
CA VAL A 222 -3.83 7.37 5.02
C VAL A 222 -5.16 7.57 4.30
N GLY A 223 -5.53 8.81 4.07
CA GLY A 223 -6.69 9.19 3.26
C GLY A 223 -6.52 8.80 1.79
N ILE A 224 -7.60 8.81 1.02
CA ILE A 224 -7.54 8.50 -0.41
C ILE A 224 -7.20 9.77 -1.19
N LEU A 225 -6.21 9.68 -2.08
CA LEU A 225 -5.89 10.71 -3.06
C LEU A 225 -7.15 11.10 -3.86
N ASP A 226 -7.34 12.40 -4.10
CA ASP A 226 -8.39 12.89 -4.98
C ASP A 226 -8.13 12.47 -6.43
N ASN A 227 -8.85 11.45 -6.88
CA ASN A 227 -8.70 10.90 -8.21
C ASN A 227 -9.08 11.89 -9.32
N ALA A 228 -9.86 12.94 -9.03
CA ALA A 228 -10.15 14.01 -9.99
C ALA A 228 -8.89 14.82 -10.34
N ASN A 229 -7.90 14.84 -9.44
CA ASN A 229 -6.59 15.45 -9.64
C ASN A 229 -5.55 14.49 -10.23
N TRP A 230 -5.90 13.23 -10.53
CA TRP A 230 -4.92 12.25 -11.01
C TRP A 230 -4.95 12.13 -12.54
N PRO A 231 -3.79 12.20 -13.24
CA PRO A 231 -3.72 12.30 -14.70
C PRO A 231 -4.58 11.31 -15.49
N PRO A 232 -4.66 10.01 -15.15
CA PRO A 232 -5.52 9.05 -15.84
C PRO A 232 -7.01 9.39 -15.87
N ASN A 233 -7.46 10.33 -15.01
CA ASN A 233 -8.86 10.70 -14.85
C ASN A 233 -9.16 12.15 -15.29
N PHE A 234 -8.23 12.83 -15.97
CA PHE A 234 -8.43 14.21 -16.43
C PHE A 234 -9.54 14.35 -17.48
N ASP A 235 -9.95 13.27 -18.11
CA ASP A 235 -11.10 13.20 -19.01
C ASP A 235 -12.46 13.19 -18.29
N LEU A 236 -12.47 12.86 -16.99
CA LEU A 236 -13.62 12.93 -16.10
C LEU A 236 -13.72 14.32 -15.42
N PHE A 237 -14.75 14.52 -14.63
CA PHE A 237 -14.91 15.66 -13.73
C PHE A 237 -14.76 17.03 -14.43
N LYS A 238 -15.62 17.28 -15.41
CA LYS A 238 -15.62 18.51 -16.21
C LYS A 238 -16.51 19.62 -15.63
N ASP A 239 -17.30 19.30 -14.63
CA ASP A 239 -18.21 20.23 -13.96
C ASP A 239 -18.10 20.20 -12.44
N ALA A 240 -18.59 21.25 -11.81
CA ALA A 240 -18.55 21.42 -10.37
C ALA A 240 -19.40 20.38 -9.62
N LYS A 241 -20.47 19.86 -10.23
CA LYS A 241 -21.35 18.88 -9.60
C LYS A 241 -20.66 17.55 -9.38
N GLY A 242 -20.01 17.03 -10.42
CA GLY A 242 -19.24 15.79 -10.34
C GLY A 242 -18.09 15.89 -9.34
N LEU A 243 -17.36 17.02 -9.36
CA LEU A 243 -16.29 17.28 -8.39
C LEU A 243 -16.81 17.34 -6.94
N ALA A 244 -17.94 18.01 -6.71
CA ALA A 244 -18.55 18.07 -5.38
C ALA A 244 -18.97 16.68 -4.88
N ALA A 245 -19.52 15.84 -5.75
CA ALA A 245 -19.85 14.45 -5.42
C ALA A 245 -18.60 13.62 -5.07
N GLN A 246 -17.52 13.78 -5.83
CA GLN A 246 -16.23 13.15 -5.52
C GLN A 246 -15.71 13.58 -4.14
N GLN A 247 -15.73 14.89 -3.85
CA GLN A 247 -15.30 15.38 -2.53
C GLN A 247 -16.17 14.85 -1.40
N GLN A 248 -17.50 14.85 -1.56
CA GLN A 248 -18.41 14.31 -0.55
C GLN A 248 -18.14 12.82 -0.24
N LEU A 249 -17.85 12.03 -1.25
CA LEU A 249 -17.52 10.61 -1.06
C LEU A 249 -16.20 10.44 -0.30
N LEU A 250 -15.16 11.20 -0.69
CA LEU A 250 -13.86 11.16 -0.02
C LEU A 250 -13.92 11.74 1.39
N ASP A 251 -14.74 12.78 1.63
CA ASP A 251 -14.96 13.35 2.97
C ASP A 251 -15.62 12.33 3.90
N ALA A 252 -16.55 11.53 3.39
CA ALA A 252 -17.19 10.47 4.18
C ALA A 252 -16.16 9.40 4.59
N PHE A 253 -15.26 9.01 3.68
CA PHE A 253 -14.20 8.05 3.98
C PHE A 253 -13.14 8.63 4.94
N ASP A 254 -12.52 9.75 4.56
CA ASP A 254 -11.44 10.36 5.34
C ASP A 254 -11.93 10.87 6.69
N GLY A 255 -13.15 11.38 6.76
CA GLY A 255 -13.78 11.88 7.99
C GLY A 255 -13.90 10.80 9.06
N ALA A 256 -14.30 9.58 8.69
CA ALA A 256 -14.38 8.46 9.60
C ALA A 256 -13.00 8.06 10.15
N LEU A 257 -11.98 7.99 9.28
CA LEU A 257 -10.61 7.66 9.69
C LEU A 257 -9.99 8.76 10.56
N ARG A 258 -10.21 10.03 10.22
CA ARG A 258 -9.75 11.19 10.97
C ARG A 258 -10.38 11.27 12.36
N ALA A 259 -11.68 11.04 12.46
CA ALA A 259 -12.39 11.02 13.74
C ALA A 259 -11.87 9.88 14.65
N PHE A 260 -11.63 8.70 14.10
CA PHE A 260 -11.06 7.59 14.86
C PHE A 260 -9.63 7.91 15.33
N ALA A 261 -8.79 8.47 14.49
CA ALA A 261 -7.43 8.86 14.86
C ALA A 261 -7.43 9.94 15.97
N ALA A 262 -8.32 10.92 15.88
CA ALA A 262 -8.44 11.98 16.89
C ALA A 262 -8.86 11.46 18.28
N SER A 263 -9.63 10.37 18.32
CA SER A 263 -10.14 9.77 19.56
C SER A 263 -9.30 8.62 20.09
N THR A 264 -8.25 8.18 19.35
CA THR A 264 -7.49 6.97 19.67
C THR A 264 -5.99 7.28 19.81
N PRO A 265 -5.43 7.29 21.04
CA PRO A 265 -3.99 7.54 21.26
C PRO A 265 -3.11 6.61 20.43
N GLY A 266 -2.04 7.14 19.84
CA GLY A 266 -1.10 6.38 19.00
C GLY A 266 -1.66 6.00 17.62
N VAL A 267 -2.79 6.58 17.19
CA VAL A 267 -3.29 6.53 15.82
C VAL A 267 -3.16 7.91 15.20
N ALA A 268 -2.60 7.98 14.01
CA ALA A 268 -2.48 9.20 13.21
C ALA A 268 -3.27 9.06 11.91
N PHE A 269 -3.82 10.17 11.44
CA PHE A 269 -4.40 10.28 10.10
C PHE A 269 -3.52 11.18 9.24
N ILE A 270 -3.18 10.72 8.03
CA ILE A 270 -2.49 11.51 7.00
C ILE A 270 -3.51 11.91 5.94
N ASP A 271 -3.64 13.20 5.69
CA ASP A 271 -4.52 13.77 4.69
C ASP A 271 -3.80 13.84 3.33
N ASP A 272 -3.91 12.76 2.54
CA ASP A 272 -3.25 12.63 1.23
C ASP A 272 -3.74 13.70 0.23
N ARG A 273 -5.02 14.11 0.32
CA ARG A 273 -5.59 15.17 -0.53
C ARG A 273 -5.00 16.53 -0.22
N ALA A 274 -4.91 16.88 1.06
CA ALA A 274 -4.31 18.14 1.48
C ALA A 274 -2.83 18.22 1.13
N ALA A 275 -2.08 17.13 1.37
CA ALA A 275 -0.67 17.04 1.02
C ALA A 275 -0.46 17.16 -0.51
N PHE A 276 -1.29 16.51 -1.30
CA PHE A 276 -1.27 16.63 -2.76
C PHE A 276 -1.53 18.06 -3.20
N ALA A 277 -2.63 18.67 -2.75
CA ALA A 277 -3.01 20.04 -3.14
C ALA A 277 -1.94 21.06 -2.75
N ALA A 278 -1.32 20.89 -1.58
CA ALA A 278 -0.23 21.74 -1.12
C ALA A 278 1.00 21.68 -2.04
N ARG A 279 1.33 20.53 -2.59
CA ARG A 279 2.52 20.32 -3.46
C ARG A 279 2.20 20.57 -4.93
N TRP A 280 1.17 19.92 -5.45
CA TRP A 280 0.89 19.83 -6.88
C TRP A 280 -0.19 20.79 -7.39
N GLY A 281 -0.96 21.41 -6.51
CA GLY A 281 -2.13 22.18 -6.87
C GLY A 281 -3.41 21.33 -6.95
N SER A 282 -4.48 21.91 -7.45
CA SER A 282 -5.78 21.25 -7.54
C SER A 282 -6.62 21.87 -8.67
N TRP A 283 -7.81 21.34 -8.86
CA TRP A 283 -8.85 21.97 -9.65
C TRP A 283 -9.48 23.15 -8.89
N ASP A 284 -10.05 24.10 -9.66
CA ASP A 284 -10.76 25.25 -9.17
C ASP A 284 -12.15 25.35 -9.84
N THR A 285 -13.16 25.62 -9.03
CA THR A 285 -14.56 25.79 -9.45
C THR A 285 -15.09 27.20 -9.18
N SER A 286 -14.23 28.15 -8.83
CA SER A 286 -14.65 29.55 -8.53
C SER A 286 -15.12 30.33 -9.77
N GLY A 287 -14.72 29.87 -10.96
CA GLY A 287 -15.10 30.42 -12.24
C GLY A 287 -16.34 29.78 -12.88
N ALA A 288 -16.65 30.17 -14.12
CA ALA A 288 -17.77 29.63 -14.90
C ALA A 288 -17.54 28.19 -15.38
N SER A 289 -16.30 27.72 -15.34
CA SER A 289 -15.88 26.37 -15.72
C SER A 289 -14.84 25.86 -14.75
N VAL A 290 -14.74 24.53 -14.64
CA VAL A 290 -13.66 23.88 -13.89
C VAL A 290 -12.33 24.14 -14.57
N THR A 291 -11.37 24.66 -13.83
CA THR A 291 -9.98 24.80 -14.25
C THR A 291 -9.08 23.95 -13.39
N ARG A 292 -7.86 23.68 -13.83
CA ARG A 292 -6.86 22.92 -13.08
C ARG A 292 -5.59 23.75 -13.02
N ASP A 293 -5.21 24.13 -11.80
CA ASP A 293 -3.99 24.90 -11.53
C ASP A 293 -2.94 23.99 -10.89
N TYR A 294 -2.21 23.26 -11.74
CA TYR A 294 -1.15 22.36 -11.30
C TYR A 294 0.22 23.00 -11.42
N ARG A 295 1.02 22.77 -10.38
CA ARG A 295 2.38 23.29 -10.26
C ARG A 295 3.39 22.23 -10.68
N ALA A 296 4.24 22.55 -11.64
CA ALA A 296 5.41 21.74 -11.94
C ALA A 296 6.40 21.77 -10.76
N GLN A 297 7.10 20.69 -10.55
CA GLN A 297 8.15 20.56 -9.54
C GLN A 297 9.52 20.53 -10.21
N THR A 298 10.48 21.23 -9.61
CA THR A 298 11.90 21.16 -10.08
C THR A 298 12.71 20.38 -9.06
N ILE A 299 13.33 19.28 -9.50
CA ILE A 299 14.13 18.40 -8.66
C ILE A 299 15.16 17.63 -9.50
N GLY A 300 16.38 17.48 -9.01
CA GLY A 300 17.44 16.74 -9.72
C GLY A 300 17.80 17.30 -11.10
N GLY A 301 17.50 18.58 -11.35
CA GLY A 301 17.66 19.19 -12.68
C GLY A 301 16.50 18.87 -13.64
N LEU A 302 15.45 18.18 -13.21
CA LEU A 302 14.26 17.86 -13.99
C LEU A 302 13.12 18.83 -13.68
N THR A 303 12.31 19.15 -14.67
CA THR A 303 10.98 19.73 -14.47
C THR A 303 9.95 18.60 -14.58
N VAL A 304 9.26 18.34 -13.47
CA VAL A 304 8.26 17.26 -13.36
C VAL A 304 6.88 17.85 -13.35
N THR A 305 6.05 17.42 -14.28
CA THR A 305 4.66 17.88 -14.42
C THR A 305 3.68 16.83 -13.90
N LEU A 306 2.48 17.27 -13.52
CA LEU A 306 1.37 16.36 -13.20
C LEU A 306 0.77 15.79 -14.49
N SER A 307 1.46 14.83 -15.05
CA SER A 307 1.16 14.15 -16.31
C SER A 307 1.50 12.67 -16.22
N GLN A 308 1.17 11.90 -17.24
CA GLN A 308 1.34 10.44 -17.28
C GLN A 308 2.36 10.04 -18.35
N GLY A 309 3.29 9.16 -17.98
CA GLY A 309 4.33 8.61 -18.83
C GLY A 309 5.45 7.97 -18.00
N ASP A 310 6.29 7.15 -18.62
CA ASP A 310 7.32 6.39 -17.87
C ASP A 310 8.58 7.20 -17.58
N ALA A 311 8.80 8.35 -18.23
CA ALA A 311 9.94 9.21 -17.93
C ALA A 311 9.80 9.87 -16.54
N LEU A 312 10.92 10.13 -15.87
CA LEU A 312 10.98 10.77 -14.55
C LEU A 312 10.34 12.18 -14.51
N THR A 313 10.10 12.80 -15.67
CA THR A 313 9.42 14.10 -15.82
C THR A 313 7.90 14.03 -15.65
N HIS A 314 7.33 12.85 -15.46
CA HIS A 314 5.91 12.63 -15.21
C HIS A 314 5.67 12.25 -13.74
N ALA A 315 4.63 12.84 -13.12
CA ALA A 315 4.22 12.48 -11.76
C ALA A 315 3.56 11.10 -11.68
N ALA A 316 2.93 10.65 -12.76
CA ALA A 316 2.34 9.31 -12.88
C ALA A 316 3.06 8.52 -13.98
N VAL A 317 3.33 7.22 -13.74
CA VAL A 317 3.82 6.30 -14.77
C VAL A 317 2.72 5.95 -15.78
N ALA A 318 3.09 5.36 -16.93
CA ALA A 318 2.17 5.07 -18.02
C ALA A 318 1.00 4.15 -17.62
N ASP A 319 1.20 3.27 -16.63
CA ASP A 319 0.14 2.40 -16.08
C ASP A 319 -0.76 3.10 -15.03
N GLY A 320 -0.58 4.40 -14.81
CA GLY A 320 -1.41 5.23 -13.93
C GLY A 320 -1.00 5.25 -12.45
N HIS A 321 0.06 4.55 -12.05
CA HIS A 321 0.58 4.61 -10.68
C HIS A 321 1.50 5.81 -10.47
N ALA A 322 1.82 6.12 -9.22
CA ALA A 322 2.70 7.23 -8.86
C ALA A 322 4.13 7.01 -9.38
N GLY A 323 4.71 8.01 -10.05
CA GLY A 323 6.08 8.00 -10.51
C GLY A 323 7.09 8.23 -9.36
N THR A 324 8.38 8.04 -9.65
CA THR A 324 9.45 8.13 -8.65
C THR A 324 9.49 9.46 -7.93
N VAL A 325 9.36 10.56 -8.64
CA VAL A 325 9.40 11.90 -8.03
C VAL A 325 8.19 12.16 -7.15
N PHE A 326 7.00 11.72 -7.57
CA PHE A 326 5.81 11.79 -6.74
C PHE A 326 6.00 10.99 -5.43
N ASN A 327 6.45 9.75 -5.55
CA ASN A 327 6.73 8.88 -4.41
C ASN A 327 7.83 9.43 -3.50
N ALA A 328 8.85 10.10 -4.04
CA ALA A 328 9.91 10.74 -3.25
C ALA A 328 9.36 11.88 -2.37
N TYR A 329 8.55 12.76 -2.92
CA TYR A 329 7.88 13.81 -2.14
C TYR A 329 6.88 13.24 -1.12
N TRP A 330 6.19 12.15 -1.48
CA TRP A 330 5.29 11.47 -0.56
C TRP A 330 6.04 10.88 0.65
N VAL A 331 7.22 10.27 0.43
CA VAL A 331 8.09 9.77 1.52
C VAL A 331 8.59 10.90 2.41
N GLN A 332 8.97 12.03 1.83
CA GLN A 332 9.37 13.22 2.58
C GLN A 332 8.25 13.69 3.53
N ALA A 333 7.03 13.80 3.01
CA ALA A 333 5.85 14.16 3.81
C ALA A 333 5.53 13.08 4.86
N LEU A 334 5.61 11.79 4.51
CA LEU A 334 5.39 10.69 5.45
C LEU A 334 6.33 10.76 6.65
N VAL A 335 7.64 10.97 6.44
CA VAL A 335 8.61 11.08 7.53
C VAL A 335 8.30 12.27 8.43
N ALA A 336 7.91 13.42 7.86
CA ALA A 336 7.49 14.59 8.61
C ALA A 336 6.24 14.30 9.46
N ASP A 337 5.22 13.65 8.88
CA ASP A 337 3.99 13.27 9.60
C ASP A 337 4.23 12.23 10.71
N LEU A 338 5.08 11.23 10.47
CA LEU A 338 5.48 10.27 11.51
C LEU A 338 6.10 10.97 12.72
N ASN A 339 7.01 11.92 12.48
CA ASN A 339 7.63 12.69 13.54
C ASN A 339 6.62 13.59 14.27
N ALA A 340 5.80 14.33 13.53
CA ALA A 340 4.87 15.30 14.11
C ALA A 340 3.71 14.62 14.87
N ARG A 341 3.16 13.52 14.33
CA ARG A 341 1.91 12.91 14.84
C ARG A 341 2.14 11.73 15.76
N LEU A 342 3.25 10.99 15.57
CA LEU A 342 3.55 9.81 16.38
C LEU A 342 4.81 9.99 17.25
N GLY A 343 5.45 11.16 17.23
CA GLY A 343 6.62 11.46 18.04
C GLY A 343 7.84 10.60 17.67
N THR A 344 7.94 10.13 16.43
CA THR A 344 9.13 9.44 15.98
C THR A 344 10.29 10.44 15.85
N ARG A 345 11.53 9.94 15.81
CA ARG A 345 12.74 10.78 15.71
C ARG A 345 13.55 10.41 14.48
N ILE A 346 12.85 10.20 13.37
CA ILE A 346 13.48 9.88 12.09
C ILE A 346 14.09 11.17 11.53
N ALA A 347 15.32 11.14 11.05
CA ALA A 347 15.92 12.30 10.41
C ALA A 347 15.02 12.79 9.26
N PRO A 348 14.65 14.09 9.20
CA PRO A 348 13.81 14.61 8.12
C PRO A 348 14.50 14.42 6.77
N ILE A 349 13.71 14.11 5.74
CA ILE A 349 14.21 14.06 4.37
C ILE A 349 14.13 15.48 3.81
N THR A 350 15.28 16.03 3.39
CA THR A 350 15.37 17.40 2.86
C THR A 350 15.18 17.42 1.33
N ASP A 351 14.81 18.59 0.78
CA ASP A 351 14.75 18.78 -0.68
C ASP A 351 16.11 18.54 -1.33
N ALA A 352 17.21 18.95 -0.69
CA ALA A 352 18.56 18.69 -1.17
C ALA A 352 18.88 17.19 -1.24
N GLU A 353 18.43 16.41 -0.25
CA GLU A 353 18.60 14.95 -0.24
C GLU A 353 17.79 14.26 -1.35
N LEU A 354 16.56 14.71 -1.58
CA LEU A 354 15.76 14.23 -2.70
C LEU A 354 16.36 14.60 -4.04
N ASP A 355 16.92 15.82 -4.16
CA ASP A 355 17.60 16.30 -5.36
C ASP A 355 18.82 15.41 -5.70
N VAL A 356 19.62 15.06 -4.69
CA VAL A 356 20.75 14.13 -4.84
C VAL A 356 20.27 12.74 -5.22
N PHE A 357 19.20 12.24 -4.58
CA PHE A 357 18.61 10.94 -4.90
C PHE A 357 18.17 10.85 -6.37
N ILE A 358 17.44 11.87 -6.87
CA ILE A 358 16.92 11.89 -8.25
C ILE A 358 18.07 12.02 -9.25
N ARG A 359 19.08 12.88 -9.01
CA ARG A 359 20.27 12.99 -9.89
C ARG A 359 21.10 11.72 -9.93
N GLY A 360 21.13 10.97 -8.86
CA GLY A 360 21.88 9.71 -8.76
C GLY A 360 21.23 8.55 -9.52
N LEU A 361 20.01 8.72 -10.03
CA LEU A 361 19.36 7.70 -10.85
C LEU A 361 20.04 7.63 -12.23
N PRO A 362 20.28 6.41 -12.77
CA PRO A 362 20.94 6.27 -14.06
C PRO A 362 20.13 6.99 -15.16
N ALA A 363 20.83 7.87 -15.91
CA ALA A 363 20.27 8.47 -17.11
C ALA A 363 20.00 7.37 -18.16
N ARG A 364 18.80 7.34 -18.73
CA ARG A 364 18.45 6.48 -19.86
C ARG A 364 17.83 7.29 -20.97
#